data_e9a04be0ed1f6c07211fa3ca37022e97
#
_entry.id   e9a04be0ed1f6c07211fa3ca37022e97
#
_cell.length_a   1.000
_cell.length_b   1.000
_cell.length_c   1.000
_cell.angle_alpha   90.00
_cell.angle_beta   90.00
_cell.angle_gamma   90.00
#
_symmetry.space_group_name_H-M   'P 1'
#
loop_
_entity.id
_entity.type
_entity.pdbx_description
1 polymer ?
#
loop_
_entity_poly.entity_id
_entity_poly.type
_entity_poly.pdbx_seq_one_letter_code
_entity_poly.pdbx_strand_id
1 'polypeptide(L)'
;MPPGSDRDPAPDAEVLSNAEIRSRLSAGVRRHSPVPLHHQIKIAVLEGVEAGWLEPGAQLPRERELAKSLGVSLAPVRQAMADLTKEGYVERIRGRGSYIRDRKLVEKIQILGSFHESVSRQGLRVDVKVLSSDMTKPPHVVDAALGSRGRNAWCLRRFASIDGEPLALLTAWLQPKYARGVSDRDLGTGSLYEALRHVHGIEMTAADNLVEVDRAGLEQAELLGLAPGSPVLRVIGITRNQQDRQIGRAHV
;
A
#
# COMPACT_ATOMS: atom_id res chain seq x y z
N MET A 1 20.44 -25.65 22.22
CA MET A 1 18.97 -25.54 22.22
C MET A 1 18.60 -24.14 22.67
N PRO A 2 18.09 -23.24 21.83
CA PRO A 2 17.47 -21.99 22.25
C PRO A 2 15.99 -22.22 22.60
N PRO A 3 15.42 -21.47 23.59
CA PRO A 3 14.05 -21.66 24.04
C PRO A 3 13.05 -21.14 23.03
N GLY A 4 11.94 -21.89 22.87
CA GLY A 4 10.85 -21.54 22.00
C GLY A 4 10.16 -20.26 22.44
N SER A 5 9.86 -19.41 21.47
CA SER A 5 8.99 -18.24 21.67
C SER A 5 7.54 -18.72 21.66
N ASP A 6 6.98 -18.89 22.86
CA ASP A 6 5.52 -18.87 23.05
C ASP A 6 4.99 -17.51 22.59
N ARG A 7 4.37 -17.49 21.42
CA ARG A 7 3.45 -16.41 21.04
C ARG A 7 2.07 -16.85 21.46
N ASP A 8 1.52 -16.18 22.46
CA ASP A 8 0.11 -16.28 22.79
C ASP A 8 -0.74 -16.10 21.50
N PRO A 9 -1.70 -16.97 21.23
CA PRO A 9 -2.64 -16.78 20.12
C PRO A 9 -3.46 -15.52 20.41
N ALA A 10 -3.61 -14.67 19.39
CA ALA A 10 -4.56 -13.57 19.40
C ALA A 10 -5.98 -14.07 19.67
N PRO A 11 -6.86 -13.27 20.31
CA PRO A 11 -8.20 -13.70 20.71
C PRO A 11 -9.00 -14.21 19.50
N ASP A 12 -9.71 -15.32 19.73
CA ASP A 12 -10.51 -16.09 18.79
C ASP A 12 -11.30 -15.22 17.78
N ALA A 13 -10.76 -15.06 16.58
CA ALA A 13 -11.55 -14.64 15.45
C ALA A 13 -12.49 -15.79 15.07
N GLU A 14 -13.78 -15.57 15.14
CA GLU A 14 -14.82 -16.56 14.85
C GLU A 14 -14.72 -16.98 13.37
N VAL A 15 -14.09 -18.12 13.12
CA VAL A 15 -13.90 -18.66 11.76
C VAL A 15 -15.27 -18.96 11.16
N LEU A 16 -15.71 -18.13 10.21
CA LEU A 16 -17.00 -18.31 9.55
C LEU A 16 -17.10 -19.67 8.85
N SER A 17 -18.23 -20.33 9.06
CA SER A 17 -18.55 -21.56 8.35
C SER A 17 -18.74 -21.29 6.84
N ASN A 18 -18.52 -22.32 6.02
CA ASN A 18 -18.80 -22.25 4.57
C ASN A 18 -20.25 -21.88 4.25
N ALA A 19 -21.19 -22.15 5.15
CA ALA A 19 -22.60 -21.78 4.99
C ALA A 19 -22.81 -20.27 5.17
N GLU A 20 -22.17 -19.67 6.17
CA GLU A 20 -22.22 -18.23 6.42
C GLU A 20 -21.53 -17.43 5.32
N ILE A 21 -20.37 -17.90 4.85
CA ILE A 21 -19.67 -17.30 3.69
C ILE A 21 -20.58 -17.30 2.46
N ARG A 22 -21.23 -18.43 2.14
CA ARG A 22 -22.19 -18.50 1.03
C ARG A 22 -23.34 -17.53 1.19
N SER A 23 -23.91 -17.42 2.38
CA SER A 23 -25.02 -16.52 2.68
C SER A 23 -24.63 -15.07 2.45
N ARG A 24 -23.50 -14.65 2.98
CA ARG A 24 -22.99 -13.26 2.84
C ARG A 24 -22.66 -12.93 1.37
N LEU A 25 -21.99 -13.83 0.65
CA LEU A 25 -21.69 -13.63 -0.76
C LEU A 25 -22.97 -13.56 -1.62
N SER A 26 -24.00 -14.31 -1.26
CA SER A 26 -25.27 -14.30 -2.00
C SER A 26 -26.03 -12.96 -1.87
N ALA A 27 -25.85 -12.23 -0.78
CA ALA A 27 -26.45 -10.91 -0.60
C ALA A 27 -25.92 -9.86 -1.57
N GLY A 28 -24.66 -10.00 -2.02
CA GLY A 28 -24.01 -9.08 -2.96
C GLY A 28 -24.28 -9.34 -4.43
N VAL A 29 -24.95 -10.46 -4.81
CA VAL A 29 -25.12 -10.85 -6.22
C VAL A 29 -26.58 -10.71 -6.68
N ARG A 30 -26.81 -9.88 -7.72
CA ARG A 30 -28.13 -9.58 -8.30
C ARG A 30 -28.19 -10.06 -9.76
N ARG A 31 -29.04 -11.06 -10.05
CA ARG A 31 -29.14 -11.67 -11.39
C ARG A 31 -29.62 -10.72 -12.50
N HIS A 32 -30.42 -9.72 -12.16
CA HIS A 32 -30.99 -8.74 -13.10
C HIS A 32 -30.19 -7.43 -13.17
N SER A 33 -28.97 -7.40 -12.60
CA SER A 33 -28.07 -6.26 -12.73
C SER A 33 -27.44 -6.23 -14.14
N PRO A 34 -27.20 -5.05 -14.73
CA PRO A 34 -26.41 -4.92 -15.95
C PRO A 34 -24.93 -5.31 -15.78
N VAL A 35 -24.47 -5.42 -14.54
CA VAL A 35 -23.09 -5.83 -14.24
C VAL A 35 -22.95 -7.34 -14.41
N PRO A 36 -21.93 -7.83 -15.15
CA PRO A 36 -21.70 -9.25 -15.35
C PRO A 36 -21.59 -10.03 -14.06
N LEU A 37 -22.19 -11.21 -13.98
CA LEU A 37 -22.24 -12.03 -12.75
C LEU A 37 -20.85 -12.36 -12.20
N HIS A 38 -19.85 -12.66 -13.04
CA HIS A 38 -18.49 -12.92 -12.59
C HIS A 38 -17.89 -11.71 -11.88
N HIS A 39 -18.18 -10.52 -12.35
CA HIS A 39 -17.70 -9.28 -11.74
C HIS A 39 -18.38 -9.04 -10.38
N GLN A 40 -19.70 -9.25 -10.28
CA GLN A 40 -20.41 -9.12 -9.01
C GLN A 40 -19.90 -10.11 -7.96
N ILE A 41 -19.67 -11.37 -8.35
CA ILE A 41 -19.11 -12.40 -7.46
C ILE A 41 -17.70 -12.00 -6.99
N LYS A 42 -16.87 -11.50 -7.90
CA LYS A 42 -15.54 -10.99 -7.58
C LYS A 42 -15.62 -9.86 -6.55
N ILE A 43 -16.47 -8.86 -6.79
CA ILE A 43 -16.65 -7.72 -5.87
C ILE A 43 -17.14 -8.19 -4.51
N ALA A 44 -18.12 -9.09 -4.44
CA ALA A 44 -18.62 -9.60 -3.16
C ALA A 44 -17.51 -10.30 -2.33
N VAL A 45 -16.58 -11.01 -2.97
CA VAL A 45 -15.42 -11.59 -2.28
C VAL A 45 -14.47 -10.50 -1.79
N LEU A 46 -14.18 -9.48 -2.62
CA LEU A 46 -13.30 -8.38 -2.26
C LEU A 46 -13.87 -7.55 -1.10
N GLU A 47 -15.16 -7.25 -1.12
CA GLU A 47 -15.87 -6.58 -0.01
C GLU A 47 -15.79 -7.40 1.27
N GLY A 48 -15.84 -8.73 1.17
CA GLY A 48 -15.68 -9.63 2.31
C GLY A 48 -14.29 -9.58 2.94
N VAL A 49 -13.26 -9.46 2.10
CA VAL A 49 -11.87 -9.29 2.54
C VAL A 49 -11.68 -7.92 3.18
N GLU A 50 -12.20 -6.86 2.54
CA GLU A 50 -12.09 -5.48 3.03
C GLU A 50 -12.86 -5.28 4.36
N ALA A 51 -14.04 -5.86 4.48
CA ALA A 51 -14.83 -5.85 5.71
C ALA A 51 -14.28 -6.78 6.81
N GLY A 52 -13.23 -7.55 6.53
CA GLY A 52 -12.53 -8.40 7.49
C GLY A 52 -13.23 -9.70 7.86
N TRP A 53 -14.39 -10.04 7.24
CA TRP A 53 -15.05 -11.32 7.53
C TRP A 53 -14.58 -12.49 6.63
N LEU A 54 -13.84 -12.20 5.55
CA LEU A 54 -13.03 -13.17 4.83
C LEU A 54 -11.56 -12.94 5.18
N GLU A 55 -11.13 -13.55 6.27
CA GLU A 55 -9.77 -13.41 6.78
C GLU A 55 -8.75 -14.14 5.89
N PRO A 56 -7.48 -13.73 5.90
CA PRO A 56 -6.39 -14.48 5.32
C PRO A 56 -6.37 -15.93 5.80
N GLY A 57 -6.25 -16.87 4.87
CA GLY A 57 -6.30 -18.30 5.16
C GLY A 57 -7.72 -18.88 5.21
N ALA A 58 -8.78 -18.06 5.16
CA ALA A 58 -10.15 -18.55 5.10
C ALA A 58 -10.38 -19.39 3.84
N GLN A 59 -10.97 -20.55 4.00
CA GLN A 59 -11.32 -21.43 2.90
C GLN A 59 -12.61 -20.96 2.23
N LEU A 60 -12.57 -20.68 0.95
CA LEU A 60 -13.77 -20.39 0.17
C LEU A 60 -14.58 -21.66 -0.13
N PRO A 61 -15.91 -21.55 -0.22
CA PRO A 61 -16.76 -22.65 -0.64
C PRO A 61 -16.36 -23.16 -2.02
N ARG A 62 -16.58 -24.46 -2.27
CA ARG A 62 -16.30 -25.03 -3.58
C ARG A 62 -17.11 -24.34 -4.68
N GLU A 63 -16.53 -24.15 -5.85
CA GLU A 63 -17.18 -23.42 -6.96
C GLU A 63 -18.60 -23.93 -7.28
N ARG A 64 -18.82 -25.25 -7.19
CA ARG A 64 -20.14 -25.85 -7.39
C ARG A 64 -21.13 -25.50 -6.30
N GLU A 65 -20.69 -25.45 -5.06
CA GLU A 65 -21.51 -25.09 -3.92
C GLU A 65 -21.87 -23.59 -3.96
N LEU A 66 -20.90 -22.77 -4.33
CA LEU A 66 -21.09 -21.34 -4.51
C LEU A 66 -22.06 -21.05 -5.68
N ALA A 67 -21.91 -21.72 -6.82
CA ALA A 67 -22.84 -21.60 -7.95
C ALA A 67 -24.27 -21.97 -7.55
N LYS A 68 -24.42 -23.06 -6.78
CA LYS A 68 -25.75 -23.49 -6.27
C LYS A 68 -26.35 -22.46 -5.32
N SER A 69 -25.58 -21.91 -4.37
CA SER A 69 -26.09 -20.93 -3.40
C SER A 69 -26.47 -19.60 -4.06
N LEU A 70 -25.68 -19.16 -5.06
CA LEU A 70 -25.96 -17.96 -5.84
C LEU A 70 -27.06 -18.18 -6.88
N GLY A 71 -27.44 -19.44 -7.16
CA GLY A 71 -28.40 -19.81 -8.19
C GLY A 71 -27.96 -19.41 -9.59
N VAL A 72 -26.69 -19.48 -9.89
CA VAL A 72 -26.08 -19.17 -11.20
C VAL A 72 -25.41 -20.42 -11.79
N SER A 73 -25.07 -20.37 -13.07
CA SER A 73 -24.26 -21.42 -13.69
C SER A 73 -22.83 -21.43 -13.14
N LEU A 74 -22.10 -22.52 -13.35
CA LEU A 74 -20.74 -22.67 -12.85
C LEU A 74 -19.73 -21.73 -13.54
N ALA A 75 -20.01 -21.30 -14.77
CA ALA A 75 -19.10 -20.51 -15.60
C ALA A 75 -18.74 -19.14 -14.96
N PRO A 76 -19.70 -18.28 -14.56
CA PRO A 76 -19.35 -17.00 -13.94
C PRO A 76 -18.61 -17.16 -12.61
N VAL A 77 -18.88 -18.22 -11.83
CA VAL A 77 -18.13 -18.49 -10.59
C VAL A 77 -16.69 -18.86 -10.92
N ARG A 78 -16.46 -19.75 -11.90
CA ARG A 78 -15.10 -20.11 -12.34
C ARG A 78 -14.32 -18.92 -12.84
N GLN A 79 -14.98 -18.02 -13.61
CA GLN A 79 -14.34 -16.82 -14.11
C GLN A 79 -13.95 -15.90 -12.95
N ALA A 80 -14.86 -15.63 -12.02
CA ALA A 80 -14.56 -14.80 -10.83
C ALA A 80 -13.39 -15.38 -10.01
N MET A 81 -13.39 -16.71 -9.79
CA MET A 81 -12.32 -17.36 -9.04
C MET A 81 -10.97 -17.36 -9.79
N ALA A 82 -10.99 -17.42 -11.12
CA ALA A 82 -9.80 -17.29 -11.96
C ALA A 82 -9.23 -15.86 -11.90
N ASP A 83 -10.10 -14.84 -11.98
CA ASP A 83 -9.71 -13.44 -11.89
C ASP A 83 -9.13 -13.14 -10.50
N LEU A 84 -9.78 -13.56 -9.42
CA LEU A 84 -9.28 -13.43 -8.05
C LEU A 84 -7.93 -14.13 -7.85
N THR A 85 -7.74 -15.28 -8.48
CA THR A 85 -6.45 -16.01 -8.41
C THR A 85 -5.36 -15.28 -9.19
N LYS A 86 -5.67 -14.79 -10.39
CA LYS A 86 -4.75 -14.00 -11.22
C LYS A 86 -4.34 -12.70 -10.53
N GLU A 87 -5.26 -12.06 -9.85
CA GLU A 87 -5.04 -10.83 -9.09
C GLU A 87 -4.43 -11.07 -7.68
N GLY A 88 -4.20 -12.35 -7.32
CA GLY A 88 -3.53 -12.73 -6.08
C GLY A 88 -4.38 -12.66 -4.80
N TYR A 89 -5.71 -12.51 -4.90
CA TYR A 89 -6.62 -12.53 -3.74
C TYR A 89 -6.93 -13.94 -3.25
N VAL A 90 -6.87 -14.90 -4.17
CA VAL A 90 -7.19 -16.30 -3.89
C VAL A 90 -6.04 -17.18 -4.31
N GLU A 91 -5.72 -18.17 -3.49
CA GLU A 91 -4.78 -19.24 -3.80
C GLU A 91 -5.54 -20.55 -3.97
N ARG A 92 -5.21 -21.28 -5.06
CA ARG A 92 -5.74 -22.62 -5.30
C ARG A 92 -4.74 -23.66 -4.86
N ILE A 93 -5.10 -24.45 -3.85
CA ILE A 93 -4.28 -25.56 -3.38
C ILE A 93 -4.87 -26.85 -3.92
N ARG A 94 -4.09 -27.56 -4.76
CA ARG A 94 -4.54 -28.81 -5.40
C ARG A 94 -5.00 -29.82 -4.35
N GLY A 95 -6.23 -30.34 -4.49
CA GLY A 95 -6.83 -31.31 -3.56
C GLY A 95 -7.40 -30.70 -2.26
N ARG A 96 -7.09 -29.45 -1.93
CA ARG A 96 -7.53 -28.79 -0.69
C ARG A 96 -8.60 -27.74 -0.90
N GLY A 97 -8.58 -26.99 -2.01
CA GLY A 97 -9.57 -25.97 -2.30
C GLY A 97 -8.99 -24.62 -2.63
N SER A 98 -9.81 -23.58 -2.51
CA SER A 98 -9.44 -22.19 -2.71
C SER A 98 -9.45 -21.47 -1.37
N TYR A 99 -8.42 -20.68 -1.12
CA TYR A 99 -8.21 -19.98 0.15
C TYR A 99 -8.00 -18.50 -0.13
N ILE A 100 -8.52 -17.65 0.76
CA ILE A 100 -8.15 -16.24 0.76
C ILE A 100 -6.66 -16.16 1.08
N ARG A 101 -5.92 -15.55 0.18
CA ARG A 101 -4.50 -15.35 0.40
C ARG A 101 -4.30 -14.36 1.55
N ASP A 102 -3.32 -14.63 2.41
CA ASP A 102 -2.79 -13.59 3.28
C ASP A 102 -2.21 -12.50 2.37
N ARG A 103 -3.10 -11.67 1.89
CA ARG A 103 -2.75 -10.41 1.33
C ARG A 103 -2.52 -9.48 2.54
N LYS A 104 -1.46 -9.67 3.26
CA LYS A 104 -0.65 -8.48 3.52
C LYS A 104 -0.47 -7.90 2.13
N LEU A 105 -1.22 -6.88 1.81
CA LEU A 105 -1.04 -6.02 0.67
C LEU A 105 0.32 -5.33 0.82
N VAL A 106 1.28 -6.19 0.72
CA VAL A 106 2.54 -5.92 0.18
C VAL A 106 2.48 -6.65 -1.19
N GLU A 107 1.70 -6.19 -2.14
CA GLU A 107 2.43 -5.86 -3.32
C GLU A 107 3.49 -4.94 -2.75
N LYS A 108 4.65 -5.52 -2.52
CA LYS A 108 5.89 -4.83 -2.64
C LYS A 108 5.83 -4.33 -4.08
N ILE A 109 5.12 -3.25 -4.30
CA ILE A 109 5.50 -2.33 -5.35
C ILE A 109 6.87 -1.96 -4.83
N GLN A 110 7.85 -2.78 -5.23
CA GLN A 110 9.24 -2.43 -5.14
C GLN A 110 9.37 -1.29 -6.13
N ILE A 111 8.87 -0.14 -5.73
CA ILE A 111 9.44 1.11 -6.16
C ILE A 111 10.78 1.14 -5.41
N LEU A 112 11.65 0.19 -5.75
CA LEU A 112 13.08 0.20 -5.51
C LEU A 112 13.65 1.26 -6.46
N GLY A 113 13.44 2.48 -6.09
CA GLY A 113 13.86 3.66 -6.79
C GLY A 113 13.17 4.83 -6.12
N SER A 114 13.82 5.97 -6.07
CA SER A 114 13.11 7.18 -5.68
C SER A 114 11.96 7.41 -6.66
N PHE A 115 10.94 8.12 -6.23
CA PHE A 115 9.87 8.60 -7.11
C PHE A 115 10.46 9.24 -8.39
N HIS A 116 11.51 10.02 -8.23
CA HIS A 116 12.29 10.62 -9.33
C HIS A 116 12.84 9.58 -10.31
N GLU A 117 13.50 8.51 -9.83
CA GLU A 117 14.03 7.45 -10.70
C GLU A 117 12.92 6.67 -11.43
N SER A 118 11.76 6.49 -10.79
CA SER A 118 10.63 5.77 -11.39
C SER A 118 10.04 6.54 -12.57
N VAL A 119 9.95 7.86 -12.47
CA VAL A 119 9.45 8.73 -13.55
C VAL A 119 10.53 8.93 -14.63
N SER A 120 11.78 9.13 -14.23
CA SER A 120 12.91 9.29 -15.17
C SER A 120 13.13 8.04 -16.03
N ARG A 121 12.89 6.84 -15.51
CA ARG A 121 12.92 5.59 -16.31
C ARG A 121 11.88 5.55 -17.44
N GLN A 122 10.83 6.34 -17.33
CA GLN A 122 9.83 6.51 -18.38
C GLN A 122 10.20 7.60 -19.40
N GLY A 123 11.41 8.17 -19.29
CA GLY A 123 11.89 9.24 -20.17
C GLY A 123 11.34 10.63 -19.84
N LEU A 124 10.63 10.78 -18.72
CA LEU A 124 10.05 12.05 -18.29
C LEU A 124 11.03 12.79 -17.38
N ARG A 125 11.13 14.10 -17.57
CA ARG A 125 11.93 14.97 -16.72
C ARG A 125 11.07 15.50 -15.59
N VAL A 126 11.46 15.20 -14.36
CA VAL A 126 10.81 15.70 -13.16
C VAL A 126 11.57 16.87 -12.60
N ASP A 127 10.89 17.98 -12.45
CA ASP A 127 11.39 19.14 -11.70
C ASP A 127 10.95 19.01 -10.26
N VAL A 128 11.90 19.21 -9.32
CA VAL A 128 11.63 19.11 -7.88
C VAL A 128 11.98 20.43 -7.21
N LYS A 129 11.04 20.95 -6.43
CA LYS A 129 11.22 22.16 -5.60
C LYS A 129 11.13 21.81 -4.13
N VAL A 130 12.10 22.23 -3.33
CA VAL A 130 12.02 22.14 -1.87
C VAL A 130 11.03 23.17 -1.37
N LEU A 131 10.02 22.71 -0.63
CA LEU A 131 9.03 23.55 0.04
C LEU A 131 9.48 23.92 1.46
N SER A 132 9.97 22.93 2.20
CA SER A 132 10.57 23.12 3.51
C SER A 132 11.54 21.98 3.88
N SER A 133 12.48 22.29 4.78
CA SER A 133 13.50 21.37 5.29
C SER A 133 13.78 21.69 6.75
N ASP A 134 13.01 21.10 7.66
CA ASP A 134 12.95 21.53 9.07
C ASP A 134 13.23 20.40 10.05
N MET A 135 13.80 20.75 11.20
CA MET A 135 13.88 19.89 12.38
C MET A 135 12.66 20.12 13.25
N THR A 136 11.69 19.20 13.17
CA THR A 136 10.41 19.37 13.88
C THR A 136 9.95 18.06 14.53
N LYS A 137 8.97 18.19 15.44
CA LYS A 137 8.40 17.01 16.12
C LYS A 137 7.56 16.20 15.14
N PRO A 138 7.87 14.92 14.93
CA PRO A 138 7.10 14.09 14.02
C PRO A 138 5.71 13.76 14.59
N PRO A 139 4.70 13.54 13.73
CA PRO A 139 3.44 12.94 14.13
C PRO A 139 3.65 11.59 14.82
N HIS A 140 2.74 11.19 15.71
CA HIS A 140 2.87 9.97 16.51
C HIS A 140 3.18 8.71 15.67
N VAL A 141 2.51 8.55 14.52
CA VAL A 141 2.71 7.41 13.61
C VAL A 141 4.11 7.41 12.99
N VAL A 142 4.67 8.58 12.73
CA VAL A 142 6.04 8.75 12.21
C VAL A 142 7.05 8.54 13.32
N ASP A 143 6.77 9.07 14.52
CA ASP A 143 7.62 8.90 15.71
C ASP A 143 7.80 7.41 16.04
N ALA A 144 6.71 6.65 16.06
CA ALA A 144 6.72 5.22 16.27
C ALA A 144 7.55 4.49 15.19
N ALA A 145 7.37 4.87 13.92
CA ALA A 145 8.09 4.27 12.81
C ALA A 145 9.59 4.59 12.84
N LEU A 146 9.99 5.83 13.17
CA LEU A 146 11.40 6.23 13.24
C LEU A 146 12.09 5.83 14.53
N GLY A 147 11.35 5.42 15.56
CA GLY A 147 11.88 5.18 16.89
C GLY A 147 12.48 6.44 17.53
N SER A 148 11.96 7.62 17.19
CA SER A 148 12.52 8.91 17.64
C SER A 148 12.21 9.24 19.09
N ARG A 149 11.24 8.55 19.69
CA ARG A 149 10.88 8.68 21.12
C ARG A 149 10.56 10.10 21.52
N GLY A 150 9.72 10.78 20.71
CA GLY A 150 9.30 12.16 20.93
C GLY A 150 10.37 13.21 20.62
N ARG A 151 11.55 12.84 20.12
CA ARG A 151 12.60 13.78 19.69
C ARG A 151 12.29 14.31 18.29
N ASN A 152 12.85 15.50 17.97
CA ASN A 152 12.71 16.05 16.63
C ASN A 152 13.29 15.10 15.57
N ALA A 153 12.67 15.09 14.41
CA ALA A 153 13.12 14.42 13.21
C ALA A 153 13.29 15.46 12.08
N TRP A 154 14.04 15.11 11.07
CA TRP A 154 14.19 15.92 9.87
C TRP A 154 12.96 15.69 8.98
N CYS A 155 12.17 16.72 8.76
CA CYS A 155 11.02 16.76 7.85
C CYS A 155 11.42 17.52 6.59
N LEU A 156 11.43 16.83 5.46
CA LEU A 156 11.70 17.40 4.15
C LEU A 156 10.40 17.34 3.33
N ARG A 157 9.90 18.50 2.90
CA ARG A 157 8.74 18.62 2.01
C ARG A 157 9.19 19.14 0.65
N ARG A 158 8.75 18.48 -0.40
CA ARG A 158 9.10 18.82 -1.77
C ARG A 158 7.87 18.73 -2.66
N PHE A 159 7.87 19.53 -3.71
CA PHE A 159 6.88 19.54 -4.77
C PHE A 159 7.54 19.03 -6.05
N ALA A 160 6.88 18.10 -6.73
CA ALA A 160 7.32 17.55 -8.00
C ALA A 160 6.36 17.94 -9.12
N SER A 161 6.92 18.33 -10.27
CA SER A 161 6.17 18.66 -11.49
C SER A 161 6.85 18.07 -12.73
N ILE A 162 6.09 17.92 -13.81
CA ILE A 162 6.57 17.55 -15.15
C ILE A 162 6.12 18.64 -16.11
N ASP A 163 7.06 19.26 -16.82
CA ASP A 163 6.77 20.35 -17.77
C ASP A 163 5.92 21.48 -17.16
N GLY A 164 6.12 21.74 -15.85
CA GLY A 164 5.38 22.74 -15.09
C GLY A 164 4.04 22.26 -14.52
N GLU A 165 3.53 21.12 -14.95
CA GLU A 165 2.28 20.53 -14.42
C GLU A 165 2.52 19.83 -13.08
N PRO A 166 1.71 20.12 -12.04
CA PRO A 166 1.80 19.46 -10.75
C PRO A 166 1.69 17.95 -10.84
N LEU A 167 2.58 17.23 -10.16
CA LEU A 167 2.57 15.77 -10.16
C LEU A 167 2.38 15.19 -8.76
N ALA A 168 3.17 15.65 -7.79
CA ALA A 168 3.15 15.08 -6.45
C ALA A 168 3.69 16.01 -5.36
N LEU A 169 3.21 15.80 -4.13
CA LEU A 169 3.79 16.34 -2.91
C LEU A 169 4.55 15.24 -2.17
N LEU A 170 5.84 15.44 -1.97
CA LEU A 170 6.73 14.47 -1.37
C LEU A 170 7.09 14.93 0.05
N THR A 171 6.74 14.14 1.06
CA THR A 171 7.15 14.41 2.44
C THR A 171 7.98 13.24 2.96
N ALA A 172 9.20 13.52 3.39
CA ALA A 172 10.08 12.52 3.98
C ALA A 172 10.45 12.90 5.42
N TRP A 173 10.35 11.93 6.31
CA TRP A 173 10.77 12.03 7.70
C TRP A 173 11.95 11.12 7.95
N LEU A 174 13.07 11.68 8.41
CA LEU A 174 14.31 10.97 8.63
C LEU A 174 14.89 11.29 10.01
N GLN A 175 15.81 10.44 10.47
CA GLN A 175 16.55 10.75 11.68
C GLN A 175 17.45 11.99 11.46
N PRO A 176 17.62 12.88 12.47
CA PRO A 176 18.34 14.15 12.33
C PRO A 176 19.75 14.05 11.76
N LYS A 177 20.42 12.93 12.01
CA LYS A 177 21.78 12.69 11.51
C LYS A 177 21.89 12.73 9.98
N TYR A 178 20.80 12.40 9.28
CA TYR A 178 20.76 12.34 7.81
C TYR A 178 20.57 13.71 7.14
N ALA A 179 20.19 14.72 7.88
CA ALA A 179 20.16 16.10 7.37
C ALA A 179 21.56 16.72 7.24
N ARG A 180 22.53 16.22 7.99
CA ARG A 180 23.87 16.80 8.02
C ARG A 180 24.58 16.61 6.68
N GLY A 181 25.11 17.71 6.10
CA GLY A 181 25.85 17.69 4.86
C GLY A 181 25.01 17.57 3.58
N VAL A 182 23.69 17.44 3.69
CA VAL A 182 22.78 17.48 2.54
C VAL A 182 22.42 18.93 2.27
N SER A 183 22.75 19.44 1.09
CA SER A 183 22.46 20.80 0.70
C SER A 183 21.12 20.94 -0.02
N ASP A 184 20.55 22.14 -0.04
CA ASP A 184 19.33 22.44 -0.81
C ASP A 184 19.51 22.15 -2.31
N ARG A 185 20.75 22.31 -2.82
CA ARG A 185 21.08 21.97 -4.19
C ARG A 185 20.92 20.46 -4.44
N ASP A 186 21.38 19.62 -3.52
CA ASP A 186 21.26 18.16 -3.65
C ASP A 186 19.78 17.73 -3.63
N LEU A 187 18.96 18.46 -2.88
CA LEU A 187 17.53 18.19 -2.74
C LEU A 187 16.67 18.71 -3.89
N GLY A 188 17.11 19.78 -4.55
CA GLY A 188 16.40 20.46 -5.64
C GLY A 188 16.69 19.91 -7.02
N THR A 189 17.79 19.16 -7.21
CA THR A 189 18.19 18.66 -8.53
C THR A 189 17.93 17.18 -8.74
N GLY A 190 17.47 16.43 -7.73
CA GLY A 190 17.41 14.99 -7.89
C GLY A 190 16.66 14.24 -6.78
N SER A 191 17.08 13.01 -6.68
CA SER A 191 16.56 12.03 -5.72
C SER A 191 17.13 12.27 -4.34
N LEU A 192 16.25 12.34 -3.30
CA LEU A 192 16.68 12.27 -1.91
C LEU A 192 17.58 11.04 -1.65
N TYR A 193 17.34 9.93 -2.34
CA TYR A 193 18.14 8.72 -2.19
C TYR A 193 19.55 8.89 -2.77
N GLU A 194 19.71 9.62 -3.87
CA GLU A 194 21.02 9.96 -4.40
C GLU A 194 21.78 10.88 -3.45
N ALA A 195 21.13 11.90 -2.91
CA ALA A 195 21.73 12.77 -1.91
C ALA A 195 22.20 12.00 -0.67
N LEU A 196 21.37 11.09 -0.15
CA LEU A 196 21.74 10.25 1.01
C LEU A 196 22.86 9.25 0.67
N ARG A 197 22.89 8.71 -0.53
CA ARG A 197 23.97 7.84 -1.01
C ARG A 197 25.28 8.60 -1.10
N HIS A 198 25.24 9.77 -1.73
CA HIS A 198 26.43 10.60 -1.94
C HIS A 198 27.02 11.13 -0.63
N VAL A 199 26.17 11.67 0.28
CA VAL A 199 26.63 12.31 1.52
C VAL A 199 26.92 11.30 2.63
N HIS A 200 26.11 10.24 2.74
CA HIS A 200 26.17 9.31 3.88
C HIS A 200 26.53 7.87 3.51
N GLY A 201 26.76 7.57 2.21
CA GLY A 201 27.04 6.21 1.76
C GLY A 201 25.88 5.22 2.00
N ILE A 202 24.66 5.72 2.03
CA ILE A 202 23.47 4.92 2.32
C ILE A 202 22.83 4.45 1.02
N GLU A 203 22.76 3.15 0.83
CA GLU A 203 21.97 2.54 -0.24
C GLU A 203 20.62 2.09 0.28
N MET A 204 19.56 2.51 -0.40
CA MET A 204 18.20 2.07 -0.12
C MET A 204 17.96 0.73 -0.82
N THR A 205 17.74 -0.33 -0.05
CA THR A 205 17.63 -1.70 -0.57
C THR A 205 16.22 -2.26 -0.53
N ALA A 206 15.36 -1.70 0.31
CA ALA A 206 13.97 -2.12 0.43
C ALA A 206 13.07 -0.93 0.81
N ALA A 207 11.85 -0.95 0.32
CA ALA A 207 10.78 -0.05 0.74
C ALA A 207 9.47 -0.83 0.87
N ASP A 208 8.85 -0.73 2.05
CA ASP A 208 7.51 -1.25 2.27
C ASP A 208 6.53 -0.12 2.00
N ASN A 209 5.75 -0.22 0.92
CA ASN A 209 4.83 0.85 0.51
C ASN A 209 3.37 0.42 0.73
N LEU A 210 2.59 1.32 1.32
CA LEU A 210 1.14 1.27 1.40
C LEU A 210 0.58 2.32 0.44
N VAL A 211 -0.36 1.91 -0.41
CA VAL A 211 -1.07 2.82 -1.32
C VAL A 211 -2.51 2.90 -0.88
N GLU A 212 -3.00 4.10 -0.69
CA GLU A 212 -4.40 4.35 -0.30
C GLU A 212 -4.97 5.54 -1.07
N VAL A 213 -6.30 5.60 -1.16
CA VAL A 213 -7.01 6.76 -1.67
C VAL A 213 -7.26 7.69 -0.50
N ASP A 214 -6.88 8.96 -0.67
CA ASP A 214 -7.13 10.03 0.31
C ASP A 214 -7.82 11.22 -0.38
N ARG A 215 -8.15 12.24 0.40
CA ARG A 215 -8.72 13.49 -0.10
C ARG A 215 -7.75 14.63 0.11
N ALA A 216 -7.52 15.42 -0.94
CA ALA A 216 -6.66 16.59 -0.87
C ALA A 216 -7.20 17.60 0.15
N GLY A 217 -6.38 17.91 1.16
CA GLY A 217 -6.62 19.04 2.04
C GLY A 217 -6.44 20.39 1.31
N LEU A 218 -6.74 21.49 1.96
CA LEU A 218 -6.67 22.84 1.35
C LEU A 218 -5.28 23.14 0.76
N GLU A 219 -4.23 22.97 1.54
CA GLU A 219 -2.85 23.21 1.09
C GLU A 219 -2.43 22.28 -0.05
N GLN A 220 -2.78 21.00 0.05
CA GLN A 220 -2.46 20.01 -0.98
C GLN A 220 -3.19 20.32 -2.29
N ALA A 221 -4.46 20.67 -2.21
CA ALA A 221 -5.27 21.05 -3.35
C ALA A 221 -4.71 22.28 -4.06
N GLU A 222 -4.34 23.32 -3.31
CA GLU A 222 -3.72 24.53 -3.85
C GLU A 222 -2.41 24.20 -4.59
N LEU A 223 -1.50 23.45 -3.95
CA LEU A 223 -0.21 23.09 -4.54
C LEU A 223 -0.33 22.17 -5.77
N LEU A 224 -1.32 21.29 -5.78
CA LEU A 224 -1.55 20.33 -6.88
C LEU A 224 -2.51 20.85 -7.96
N GLY A 225 -3.02 22.08 -7.81
CA GLY A 225 -4.00 22.63 -8.78
C GLY A 225 -5.34 21.90 -8.78
N LEU A 226 -5.75 21.32 -7.65
CA LEU A 226 -6.98 20.53 -7.50
C LEU A 226 -8.05 21.31 -6.72
N ALA A 227 -9.30 20.87 -6.81
CA ALA A 227 -10.32 21.33 -5.87
C ALA A 227 -10.11 20.68 -4.50
N PRO A 228 -10.34 21.39 -3.37
CA PRO A 228 -10.31 20.80 -2.04
C PRO A 228 -11.25 19.57 -1.95
N GLY A 229 -10.76 18.49 -1.34
CA GLY A 229 -11.49 17.22 -1.24
C GLY A 229 -11.42 16.33 -2.48
N SER A 230 -10.70 16.73 -3.54
CA SER A 230 -10.43 15.85 -4.69
C SER A 230 -9.74 14.56 -4.25
N PRO A 231 -10.09 13.40 -4.85
CA PRO A 231 -9.41 12.16 -4.55
C PRO A 231 -7.96 12.21 -5.06
N VAL A 232 -7.05 11.76 -4.21
CA VAL A 232 -5.62 11.63 -4.51
C VAL A 232 -5.13 10.24 -4.08
N LEU A 233 -4.10 9.73 -4.73
CA LEU A 233 -3.39 8.56 -4.25
C LEU A 233 -2.35 9.01 -3.23
N ARG A 234 -2.34 8.36 -2.07
CA ARG A 234 -1.30 8.53 -1.06
C ARG A 234 -0.47 7.26 -0.96
N VAL A 235 0.82 7.39 -1.21
CA VAL A 235 1.78 6.30 -1.08
C VAL A 235 2.61 6.56 0.17
N ILE A 236 2.55 5.66 1.14
CA ILE A 236 3.30 5.73 2.39
C ILE A 236 4.39 4.68 2.35
N GLY A 237 5.66 5.10 2.39
CA GLY A 237 6.81 4.21 2.32
C GLY A 237 7.63 4.20 3.60
N ILE A 238 8.03 3.02 4.04
CA ILE A 238 9.08 2.83 5.06
C ILE A 238 10.30 2.28 4.35
N THR A 239 11.38 3.05 4.33
CA THR A 239 12.60 2.73 3.60
C THR A 239 13.67 2.15 4.51
N ARG A 240 14.34 1.09 4.04
CA ARG A 240 15.45 0.42 4.73
C ARG A 240 16.74 0.50 3.92
N ASN A 241 17.86 0.52 4.62
CA ASN A 241 19.18 0.53 4.00
C ASN A 241 19.77 -0.88 3.85
N GLN A 242 21.00 -0.97 3.32
CA GLN A 242 21.75 -2.21 3.09
C GLN A 242 22.04 -3.03 4.38
N GLN A 243 21.85 -2.47 5.58
CA GLN A 243 21.92 -3.18 6.86
C GLN A 243 20.54 -3.51 7.43
N ASP A 244 19.49 -3.45 6.61
CA ASP A 244 18.08 -3.63 7.00
C ASP A 244 17.60 -2.65 8.11
N ARG A 245 18.29 -1.52 8.25
CA ARG A 245 17.91 -0.48 9.21
C ARG A 245 16.94 0.49 8.56
N GLN A 246 15.87 0.79 9.26
CA GLN A 246 14.92 1.80 8.83
C GLN A 246 15.58 3.19 8.81
N ILE A 247 15.53 3.86 7.65
CA ILE A 247 16.14 5.17 7.41
C ILE A 247 15.12 6.27 7.60
N GLY A 248 13.92 6.06 7.06
CA GLY A 248 12.89 7.07 7.05
C GLY A 248 11.51 6.52 6.78
N ARG A 249 10.53 7.40 6.87
CA ARG A 249 9.17 7.22 6.40
C ARG A 249 8.83 8.36 5.46
N ALA A 250 8.40 8.03 4.27
CA ALA A 250 7.96 9.01 3.27
C ALA A 250 6.49 8.81 2.92
N HIS A 251 5.85 9.87 2.44
CA HIS A 251 4.58 9.78 1.72
C HIS A 251 4.58 10.71 0.51
N VAL A 252 3.89 10.28 -0.51
CA VAL A 252 3.70 10.98 -1.77
C VAL A 252 2.22 11.14 -2.01
#